data_7584702bfb378f68fde3a1e77ac473bb
#
_entry.id   7584702bfb378f68fde3a1e77ac473bb
#
_cell.length_a   1.000
_cell.length_b   1.000
_cell.length_c   1.000
_cell.angle_alpha   90.00
_cell.angle_beta   90.00
_cell.angle_gamma   90.00
#
_symmetry.space_group_name_H-M   'P 1'
#
loop_
_entity.id
_entity.type
_entity.pdbx_description
1 polymer ?
#
loop_
_entity_poly.entity_id
_entity_poly.type
_entity_poly.pdbx_seq_one_letter_code
_entity_poly.pdbx_strand_id
1 'polypeptide(L)'
;ARLHTDQFTSLGGAEMAIEMGARTVDHLEAAKPETVRAVGASNTVAVILPCSGYALDGRYAPGRALIDAGAAVAIGSNANPGSAPTIDLRFAMHLAVRHAGLSCAEAIVAATVNAARALGLGGELGRLQPGLRANLVVLDERDERSLVHAFGAPPPAQVVLGGVPLVAGFEG
;
A
#
# COMPACT_ATOMS: atom_id res chain seq x y z
N ALA A 1 -17.29 -1.07 3.00
CA ALA A 1 -16.64 -2.14 3.77
C ALA A 1 -15.19 -2.30 3.33
N ARG A 2 -14.37 -2.95 4.16
CA ARG A 2 -12.99 -3.40 3.91
C ARG A 2 -12.88 -4.80 4.47
N LEU A 3 -12.33 -5.73 3.72
CA LEU A 3 -12.27 -7.12 4.13
C LEU A 3 -10.85 -7.66 3.99
N HIS A 4 -10.38 -8.34 5.05
CA HIS A 4 -9.18 -9.18 4.96
C HIS A 4 -9.59 -10.52 4.33
N THR A 5 -9.01 -10.85 3.19
CA THR A 5 -9.38 -12.03 2.41
C THR A 5 -8.13 -12.72 1.86
N ASP A 6 -8.25 -14.00 1.60
CA ASP A 6 -7.25 -14.78 0.88
C ASP A 6 -5.80 -14.65 1.43
N GLN A 7 -5.66 -14.46 2.76
CA GLN A 7 -4.35 -14.41 3.40
C GLN A 7 -3.71 -15.80 3.43
N PHE A 8 -4.42 -16.79 3.96
CA PHE A 8 -3.89 -18.15 4.13
C PHE A 8 -4.49 -19.15 3.15
N THR A 9 -5.75 -18.96 2.80
CA THR A 9 -6.53 -19.82 1.90
C THR A 9 -7.47 -18.96 1.06
N SER A 10 -7.74 -19.39 -0.17
CA SER A 10 -8.72 -18.72 -1.05
C SER A 10 -10.04 -19.50 -1.00
N LEU A 11 -11.02 -18.90 -0.31
CA LEU A 11 -12.35 -19.48 -0.07
C LEU A 11 -13.50 -18.63 -0.67
N GLY A 12 -13.19 -17.77 -1.64
CA GLY A 12 -14.19 -16.90 -2.28
C GLY A 12 -14.48 -15.59 -1.51
N GLY A 13 -13.65 -15.26 -0.51
CA GLY A 13 -13.85 -14.04 0.31
C GLY A 13 -13.65 -12.76 -0.48
N ALA A 14 -12.71 -12.73 -1.41
CA ALA A 14 -12.46 -11.56 -2.26
C ALA A 14 -13.61 -11.36 -3.26
N GLU A 15 -14.10 -12.43 -3.89
CA GLU A 15 -15.24 -12.38 -4.81
C GLU A 15 -16.50 -11.91 -4.10
N MET A 16 -16.80 -12.44 -2.91
CA MET A 16 -17.92 -11.98 -2.07
C MET A 16 -17.79 -10.49 -1.72
N ALA A 17 -16.58 -10.04 -1.35
CA ALA A 17 -16.34 -8.64 -1.05
C ALA A 17 -16.62 -7.71 -2.26
N ILE A 18 -16.22 -8.14 -3.47
CA ILE A 18 -16.50 -7.42 -4.71
C ILE A 18 -18.00 -7.33 -4.97
N GLU A 19 -18.74 -8.44 -4.85
CA GLU A 19 -20.20 -8.50 -5.01
C GLU A 19 -20.94 -7.58 -4.03
N MET A 20 -20.43 -7.47 -2.80
CA MET A 20 -20.94 -6.57 -1.76
C MET A 20 -20.55 -5.11 -1.98
N GLY A 21 -19.78 -4.77 -3.00
CA GLY A 21 -19.27 -3.43 -3.25
C GLY A 21 -18.29 -2.95 -2.18
N ALA A 22 -17.48 -3.84 -1.63
CA ALA A 22 -16.44 -3.48 -0.68
C ALA A 22 -15.42 -2.52 -1.31
N ARG A 23 -14.95 -1.56 -0.55
CA ARG A 23 -13.94 -0.60 -1.01
C ARG A 23 -12.59 -1.25 -1.21
N THR A 24 -12.22 -2.14 -0.31
CA THR A 24 -10.95 -2.87 -0.38
C THR A 24 -11.11 -4.35 -0.10
N VAL A 25 -10.21 -5.13 -0.69
CA VAL A 25 -9.83 -6.47 -0.28
C VAL A 25 -8.36 -6.42 0.11
N ASP A 26 -8.07 -6.88 1.32
CA ASP A 26 -6.77 -6.74 1.92
C ASP A 26 -6.10 -8.12 2.03
N HIS A 27 -4.77 -8.20 1.97
CA HIS A 27 -3.93 -9.40 1.94
C HIS A 27 -3.76 -9.99 0.53
N LEU A 28 -4.53 -10.99 0.14
CA LEU A 28 -4.48 -11.66 -1.16
C LEU A 28 -3.25 -12.56 -1.40
N GLU A 29 -2.49 -12.96 -0.37
CA GLU A 29 -1.30 -13.83 -0.51
C GLU A 29 -1.64 -15.20 -1.11
N ALA A 30 -2.86 -15.71 -0.85
CA ALA A 30 -3.36 -16.98 -1.39
C ALA A 30 -4.33 -16.78 -2.57
N ALA A 31 -4.44 -15.58 -3.14
CA ALA A 31 -5.37 -15.29 -4.23
C ALA A 31 -5.05 -16.14 -5.47
N LYS A 32 -6.09 -16.76 -6.03
CA LYS A 32 -6.01 -17.55 -7.26
C LYS A 32 -6.06 -16.65 -8.51
N PRO A 33 -5.66 -17.16 -9.68
CA PRO A 33 -5.74 -16.38 -10.92
C PRO A 33 -7.14 -15.84 -11.24
N GLU A 34 -8.19 -16.57 -10.93
CA GLU A 34 -9.58 -16.11 -11.08
C GLU A 34 -9.92 -14.95 -10.14
N THR A 35 -9.47 -15.01 -8.88
CA THR A 35 -9.61 -13.92 -7.91
C THR A 35 -8.86 -12.66 -8.39
N VAL A 36 -7.64 -12.81 -8.88
CA VAL A 36 -6.85 -11.70 -9.45
C VAL A 36 -7.60 -11.02 -10.60
N ARG A 37 -8.19 -11.81 -11.52
CA ARG A 37 -8.99 -11.26 -12.62
C ARG A 37 -10.25 -10.56 -12.13
N ALA A 38 -10.94 -11.13 -11.13
CA ALA A 38 -12.15 -10.53 -10.56
C ALA A 38 -11.84 -9.18 -9.89
N VAL A 39 -10.76 -9.09 -9.12
CA VAL A 39 -10.29 -7.83 -8.52
C VAL A 39 -9.92 -6.82 -9.60
N GLY A 40 -9.19 -7.24 -10.65
CA GLY A 40 -8.80 -6.39 -11.77
C GLY A 40 -9.98 -5.81 -12.56
N ALA A 41 -11.07 -6.56 -12.68
CA ALA A 41 -12.29 -6.13 -13.37
C ALA A 41 -13.23 -5.27 -12.49
N SER A 42 -12.89 -5.06 -11.22
CA SER A 42 -13.74 -4.39 -10.23
C SER A 42 -13.27 -2.97 -9.92
N ASN A 43 -14.07 -2.23 -9.15
CA ASN A 43 -13.67 -0.95 -8.55
C ASN A 43 -13.04 -1.10 -7.16
N THR A 44 -12.93 -2.33 -6.64
CA THR A 44 -12.37 -2.63 -5.34
C THR A 44 -10.85 -2.49 -5.38
N VAL A 45 -10.27 -1.82 -4.39
CA VAL A 45 -8.81 -1.65 -4.29
C VAL A 45 -8.21 -2.88 -3.63
N ALA A 46 -7.17 -3.44 -4.25
CA ALA A 46 -6.35 -4.50 -3.65
C ALA A 46 -5.33 -3.88 -2.70
N VAL A 47 -5.43 -4.10 -1.40
CA VAL A 47 -4.45 -3.62 -0.42
C VAL A 47 -3.50 -4.75 -0.08
N ILE A 48 -2.29 -4.70 -0.63
CA ILE A 48 -1.25 -5.69 -0.30
C ILE A 48 -0.53 -5.30 0.99
N LEU A 49 -0.19 -6.30 1.80
CA LEU A 49 0.34 -6.13 3.15
C LEU A 49 1.67 -6.89 3.33
N PRO A 50 2.73 -6.50 2.61
CA PRO A 50 3.93 -7.31 2.47
C PRO A 50 4.71 -7.52 3.77
N CYS A 51 4.56 -6.64 4.77
CA CYS A 51 5.16 -6.84 6.08
C CYS A 51 4.60 -8.08 6.80
N SER A 52 3.34 -8.44 6.54
CA SER A 52 2.72 -9.66 7.06
C SER A 52 3.38 -10.91 6.48
N GLY A 53 3.56 -10.97 5.15
CA GLY A 53 4.27 -12.07 4.51
C GLY A 53 5.70 -12.22 5.01
N TYR A 54 6.41 -11.10 5.18
CA TYR A 54 7.77 -11.09 5.71
C TYR A 54 7.85 -11.67 7.15
N ALA A 55 6.91 -11.29 8.00
CA ALA A 55 6.94 -11.70 9.42
C ALA A 55 6.42 -13.12 9.67
N LEU A 56 5.60 -13.68 8.78
CA LEU A 56 4.94 -14.97 8.99
C LEU A 56 5.61 -16.11 8.21
N ASP A 57 5.34 -16.21 6.94
CA ASP A 57 5.60 -17.42 6.16
C ASP A 57 6.24 -17.19 4.79
N GLY A 58 6.63 -15.97 4.49
CA GLY A 58 7.29 -15.61 3.23
C GLY A 58 6.38 -15.57 2.01
N ARG A 59 5.04 -15.64 2.19
CA ARG A 59 4.08 -15.48 1.09
C ARG A 59 3.73 -14.01 0.88
N TYR A 60 3.58 -13.65 -0.37
CA TYR A 60 3.27 -12.28 -0.78
C TYR A 60 2.12 -12.29 -1.77
N ALA A 61 1.30 -11.25 -1.72
CA ALA A 61 0.25 -11.04 -2.70
C ALA A 61 0.82 -10.96 -4.13
N PRO A 62 0.11 -11.46 -5.15
CA PRO A 62 0.56 -11.44 -6.54
C PRO A 62 0.42 -10.02 -7.15
N GLY A 63 1.18 -9.04 -6.60
CA GLY A 63 1.04 -7.62 -6.91
C GLY A 63 1.21 -7.32 -8.38
N ARG A 64 2.19 -7.93 -9.06
CA ARG A 64 2.38 -7.77 -10.51
C ARG A 64 1.15 -8.22 -11.29
N ALA A 65 0.64 -9.43 -11.00
CA ALA A 65 -0.53 -9.96 -11.68
C ALA A 65 -1.80 -9.12 -11.43
N LEU A 66 -1.96 -8.57 -10.23
CA LEU A 66 -3.05 -7.66 -9.89
C LEU A 66 -2.99 -6.38 -10.75
N ILE A 67 -1.81 -5.76 -10.87
CA ILE A 67 -1.62 -4.56 -11.70
C ILE A 67 -1.87 -4.90 -13.18
N ASP A 68 -1.32 -5.99 -13.68
CA ASP A 68 -1.50 -6.41 -15.08
C ASP A 68 -2.97 -6.75 -15.40
N ALA A 69 -3.73 -7.21 -14.42
CA ALA A 69 -5.17 -7.42 -14.53
C ALA A 69 -5.99 -6.12 -14.45
N GLY A 70 -5.37 -4.95 -14.19
CA GLY A 70 -6.04 -3.66 -14.11
C GLY A 70 -6.47 -3.23 -12.71
N ALA A 71 -6.10 -3.99 -11.66
CA ALA A 71 -6.45 -3.63 -10.29
C ALA A 71 -5.72 -2.36 -9.82
N ALA A 72 -6.42 -1.51 -9.09
CA ALA A 72 -5.78 -0.49 -8.28
C ALA A 72 -5.16 -1.17 -7.04
N VAL A 73 -3.83 -1.23 -7.00
CA VAL A 73 -3.09 -1.81 -5.88
C VAL A 73 -2.66 -0.71 -4.91
N ALA A 74 -2.97 -0.87 -3.63
CA ALA A 74 -2.45 -0.04 -2.54
C ALA A 74 -1.53 -0.87 -1.63
N ILE A 75 -0.68 -0.20 -0.86
CA ILE A 75 0.22 -0.81 0.11
C ILE A 75 -0.14 -0.33 1.52
N GLY A 76 -0.18 -1.26 2.47
CA GLY A 76 -0.26 -0.98 3.90
C GLY A 76 0.81 -1.73 4.69
N SER A 77 1.16 -1.23 5.87
CA SER A 77 2.09 -1.91 6.78
C SER A 77 1.45 -3.08 7.52
N ASN A 78 0.12 -3.06 7.65
CA ASN A 78 -0.63 -4.00 8.52
C ASN A 78 -0.15 -3.96 9.98
N ALA A 79 0.23 -2.79 10.49
CA ALA A 79 0.84 -2.63 11.80
C ALA A 79 0.02 -3.30 12.92
N ASN A 80 0.53 -4.41 13.43
CA ASN A 80 -0.04 -5.16 14.56
C ASN A 80 1.06 -6.01 15.23
N PRO A 81 0.94 -6.33 16.51
CA PRO A 81 1.98 -7.07 17.22
C PRO A 81 2.16 -8.53 16.78
N GLY A 82 1.16 -9.14 16.14
CA GLY A 82 1.16 -10.57 15.82
C GLY A 82 1.82 -10.90 14.48
N SER A 83 1.58 -10.11 13.44
CA SER A 83 1.99 -10.45 12.07
C SER A 83 2.74 -9.35 11.31
N ALA A 84 2.79 -8.12 11.85
CA ALA A 84 3.51 -7.03 11.24
C ALA A 84 3.90 -5.96 12.28
N PRO A 85 4.91 -6.21 13.12
CA PRO A 85 5.29 -5.30 14.21
C PRO A 85 6.08 -4.09 13.71
N THR A 86 5.57 -3.41 12.70
CA THR A 86 6.18 -2.22 12.09
C THR A 86 5.13 -1.26 11.56
N ILE A 87 5.42 0.04 11.65
CA ILE A 87 4.66 1.12 11.00
C ILE A 87 5.42 1.69 9.81
N ASP A 88 6.59 1.16 9.48
CA ASP A 88 7.45 1.69 8.42
C ASP A 88 6.87 1.35 7.04
N LEU A 89 6.26 2.36 6.41
CA LEU A 89 5.69 2.23 5.08
C LEU A 89 6.78 2.11 4.00
N ARG A 90 7.98 2.66 4.21
CA ARG A 90 9.09 2.51 3.26
C ARG A 90 9.56 1.06 3.20
N PHE A 91 9.63 0.39 4.36
CA PHE A 91 9.90 -1.03 4.42
C PHE A 91 8.82 -1.85 3.70
N ALA A 92 7.54 -1.53 3.88
CA ALA A 92 6.44 -2.17 3.15
C ALA A 92 6.57 -1.97 1.62
N MET A 93 6.91 -0.76 1.16
CA MET A 93 7.16 -0.46 -0.25
C MET A 93 8.35 -1.25 -0.80
N HIS A 94 9.45 -1.34 -0.04
CA HIS A 94 10.61 -2.15 -0.40
C HIS A 94 10.25 -3.62 -0.60
N LEU A 95 9.52 -4.21 0.33
CA LEU A 95 9.04 -5.59 0.22
C LEU A 95 8.11 -5.81 -0.97
N ALA A 96 7.22 -4.84 -1.26
CA ALA A 96 6.33 -4.92 -2.42
C ALA A 96 7.11 -4.94 -3.74
N VAL A 97 8.17 -4.15 -3.86
CA VAL A 97 9.05 -4.18 -5.04
C VAL A 97 9.83 -5.50 -5.11
N ARG A 98 10.38 -5.96 -4.00
CA ARG A 98 11.24 -7.16 -3.97
C ARG A 98 10.47 -8.46 -4.16
N HIS A 99 9.25 -8.56 -3.66
CA HIS A 99 8.52 -9.83 -3.55
C HIS A 99 7.16 -9.84 -4.25
N ALA A 100 6.47 -8.70 -4.37
CA ALA A 100 5.18 -8.63 -5.06
C ALA A 100 5.29 -8.16 -6.52
N GLY A 101 6.50 -7.86 -7.01
CA GLY A 101 6.78 -7.54 -8.41
C GLY A 101 6.38 -6.13 -8.85
N LEU A 102 6.26 -5.18 -7.93
CA LEU A 102 6.00 -3.79 -8.26
C LEU A 102 7.30 -3.10 -8.71
N SER A 103 7.20 -2.14 -9.62
CA SER A 103 8.26 -1.14 -9.83
C SER A 103 8.27 -0.11 -8.69
N CYS A 104 9.37 0.66 -8.57
CA CYS A 104 9.45 1.74 -7.57
C CYS A 104 8.32 2.78 -7.76
N ALA A 105 8.04 3.17 -8.99
CA ALA A 105 6.97 4.11 -9.31
C ALA A 105 5.58 3.57 -8.92
N GLU A 106 5.29 2.30 -9.22
CA GLU A 106 4.05 1.65 -8.81
C GLU A 106 3.93 1.56 -7.28
N ALA A 107 5.02 1.29 -6.56
CA ALA A 107 5.01 1.26 -5.10
C ALA A 107 4.72 2.66 -4.50
N ILE A 108 5.26 3.73 -5.09
CA ILE A 108 4.96 5.11 -4.68
C ILE A 108 3.48 5.44 -4.94
N VAL A 109 2.94 5.12 -6.13
CA VAL A 109 1.53 5.31 -6.45
C VAL A 109 0.64 4.47 -5.51
N ALA A 110 1.02 3.24 -5.20
CA ALA A 110 0.31 2.36 -4.30
C ALA A 110 0.26 2.89 -2.86
N ALA A 111 1.34 3.54 -2.39
CA ALA A 111 1.43 4.13 -1.05
C ALA A 111 0.79 5.54 -0.95
N THR A 112 0.43 6.16 -2.07
CA THR A 112 -0.11 7.53 -2.11
C THR A 112 -1.50 7.59 -2.75
N VAL A 113 -1.58 7.62 -4.06
CA VAL A 113 -2.84 7.78 -4.82
C VAL A 113 -3.83 6.67 -4.53
N ASN A 114 -3.37 5.42 -4.66
CA ASN A 114 -4.24 4.25 -4.45
C ASN A 114 -4.57 4.04 -2.97
N ALA A 115 -3.63 4.35 -2.06
CA ALA A 115 -3.90 4.35 -0.62
C ALA A 115 -4.99 5.38 -0.25
N ALA A 116 -4.92 6.60 -0.80
CA ALA A 116 -5.96 7.60 -0.61
C ALA A 116 -7.32 7.12 -1.16
N ARG A 117 -7.34 6.46 -2.32
CA ARG A 117 -8.56 5.83 -2.88
C ARG A 117 -9.11 4.74 -1.95
N ALA A 118 -8.25 3.86 -1.44
CA ALA A 118 -8.61 2.82 -0.47
C ALA A 118 -9.24 3.40 0.80
N LEU A 119 -8.76 4.57 1.24
CA LEU A 119 -9.30 5.31 2.38
C LEU A 119 -10.60 6.09 2.06
N GLY A 120 -10.94 6.26 0.79
CA GLY A 120 -12.03 7.11 0.33
C GLY A 120 -11.72 8.60 0.32
N LEU A 121 -10.44 8.93 0.35
CA LEU A 121 -9.91 10.30 0.39
C LEU A 121 -9.25 10.71 -0.92
N GLY A 122 -9.44 9.98 -2.01
CA GLY A 122 -8.79 10.24 -3.31
C GLY A 122 -9.12 11.61 -3.94
N GLY A 123 -10.22 12.24 -3.51
CA GLY A 123 -10.57 13.62 -3.87
C GLY A 123 -9.87 14.69 -3.03
N GLU A 124 -9.18 14.31 -1.96
CA GLU A 124 -8.58 15.22 -0.99
C GLU A 124 -7.07 15.05 -0.84
N LEU A 125 -6.56 13.84 -1.03
CA LEU A 125 -5.19 13.42 -0.72
C LEU A 125 -4.59 12.55 -1.83
N GLY A 126 -3.31 12.20 -1.68
CA GLY A 126 -2.61 11.18 -2.41
C GLY A 126 -1.80 11.69 -3.61
N ARG A 127 -1.90 12.98 -3.97
CA ARG A 127 -1.12 13.59 -5.05
C ARG A 127 -0.87 15.08 -4.82
N LEU A 128 0.16 15.59 -5.44
CA LEU A 128 0.46 17.02 -5.45
C LEU A 128 -0.33 17.69 -6.57
N GLN A 129 -1.46 18.31 -6.20
CA GLN A 129 -2.36 18.97 -7.15
C GLN A 129 -3.01 20.18 -6.45
N PRO A 130 -3.13 21.34 -7.13
CA PRO A 130 -3.88 22.46 -6.60
C PRO A 130 -5.29 22.08 -6.17
N GLY A 131 -5.72 22.56 -5.00
CA GLY A 131 -7.02 22.27 -4.41
C GLY A 131 -7.07 21.06 -3.49
N LEU A 132 -6.04 20.20 -3.47
CA LEU A 132 -5.92 19.11 -2.49
C LEU A 132 -5.22 19.57 -1.22
N ARG A 133 -5.38 18.82 -0.14
CA ARG A 133 -4.68 19.10 1.12
C ARG A 133 -3.17 18.96 0.91
N ALA A 134 -2.43 19.93 1.42
CA ALA A 134 -0.99 19.92 1.40
C ALA A 134 -0.43 18.98 2.49
N ASN A 135 -0.62 17.67 2.27
CA ASN A 135 0.03 16.60 3.02
C ASN A 135 1.18 16.06 2.16
N LEU A 136 2.40 16.39 2.53
CA LEU A 136 3.56 16.02 1.71
C LEU A 136 4.78 15.71 2.58
N VAL A 137 5.68 14.97 2.00
CA VAL A 137 6.96 14.60 2.57
C VAL A 137 8.05 15.19 1.68
N VAL A 138 9.00 15.89 2.26
CA VAL A 138 10.19 16.41 1.58
C VAL A 138 11.36 15.50 1.92
N LEU A 139 12.01 14.98 0.90
CA LEU A 139 13.18 14.11 1.04
C LEU A 139 14.45 14.95 0.82
N ASP A 140 15.50 14.61 1.52
CA ASP A 140 16.85 15.11 1.26
C ASP A 140 17.58 14.23 0.23
N GLU A 141 16.86 13.86 -0.81
CA GLU A 141 17.31 12.96 -1.86
C GLU A 141 16.90 13.52 -3.23
N ARG A 142 17.71 13.23 -4.24
CA ARG A 142 17.46 13.72 -5.60
C ARG A 142 16.63 12.75 -6.46
N ASP A 143 16.35 11.56 -5.92
CA ASP A 143 15.71 10.48 -6.64
C ASP A 143 14.62 9.86 -5.75
N GLU A 144 13.38 9.89 -6.19
CA GLU A 144 12.23 9.34 -5.46
C GLU A 144 12.34 7.83 -5.20
N ARG A 145 13.16 7.12 -5.97
CA ARG A 145 13.41 5.68 -5.76
C ARG A 145 14.09 5.40 -4.42
N SER A 146 14.73 6.40 -3.81
CA SER A 146 15.31 6.30 -2.47
C SER A 146 14.27 5.92 -1.42
N LEU A 147 13.01 6.36 -1.57
CA LEU A 147 11.91 5.95 -0.70
C LEU A 147 11.73 4.43 -0.61
N VAL A 148 12.04 3.73 -1.69
CA VAL A 148 11.87 2.28 -1.80
C VAL A 148 13.15 1.53 -1.48
N HIS A 149 14.30 2.04 -1.97
CA HIS A 149 15.60 1.35 -1.80
C HIS A 149 16.21 1.58 -0.42
N ALA A 150 16.07 2.77 0.13
CA ALA A 150 16.71 3.17 1.38
C ALA A 150 15.75 3.04 2.58
N PHE A 151 15.14 1.87 2.75
CA PHE A 151 14.16 1.61 3.82
C PHE A 151 14.72 1.81 5.24
N GLY A 152 16.03 1.76 5.43
CA GLY A 152 16.74 2.10 6.68
C GLY A 152 17.31 3.52 6.71
N ALA A 153 16.98 4.38 5.74
CA ALA A 153 17.47 5.76 5.69
C ALA A 153 16.89 6.63 6.81
N PRO A 154 17.54 7.76 7.11
CA PRO A 154 17.02 8.75 8.06
C PRO A 154 15.56 9.16 7.73
N PRO A 155 14.83 9.70 8.70
CA PRO A 155 13.51 10.27 8.47
C PRO A 155 13.58 11.35 7.37
N PRO A 156 12.45 11.66 6.71
CA PRO A 156 12.41 12.71 5.69
C PRO A 156 12.86 14.06 6.25
N ALA A 157 13.43 14.90 5.40
CA ALA A 157 13.89 16.25 5.76
C ALA A 157 12.75 17.08 6.35
N GLN A 158 11.54 16.92 5.85
CA GLN A 158 10.35 17.57 6.39
C GLN A 158 9.08 16.80 6.08
N VAL A 159 8.13 16.85 7.01
CA VAL A 159 6.75 16.44 6.81
C VAL A 159 5.85 17.66 6.94
N VAL A 160 4.93 17.84 5.98
CA VAL A 160 3.92 18.88 6.01
C VAL A 160 2.55 18.20 6.13
N LEU A 161 1.74 18.64 7.08
CA LEU A 161 0.40 18.11 7.29
C LEU A 161 -0.62 19.27 7.27
N GLY A 162 -1.54 19.24 6.33
CA GLY A 162 -2.53 20.31 6.14
C GLY A 162 -1.91 21.67 5.82
N GLY A 163 -0.73 21.71 5.18
CA GLY A 163 0.00 22.92 4.89
C GLY A 163 0.91 23.40 6.03
N VAL A 164 0.92 22.72 7.17
CA VAL A 164 1.73 23.07 8.35
C VAL A 164 2.94 22.13 8.41
N PRO A 165 4.18 22.67 8.38
CA PRO A 165 5.36 21.87 8.63
C PRO A 165 5.34 21.29 10.04
N LEU A 166 5.56 19.97 10.14
CA LEU A 166 5.77 19.32 11.43
C LEU A 166 7.24 19.50 11.81
N VAL A 167 7.49 20.04 12.99
CA VAL A 167 8.85 20.10 13.56
C VAL A 167 9.20 18.67 13.97
N ALA A 168 10.30 18.13 13.45
CA ALA A 168 10.84 16.88 13.92
C ALA A 168 11.41 17.11 15.34
N GLY A 169 10.56 17.00 16.33
CA GLY A 169 10.96 17.04 17.75
C GLY A 169 11.47 15.68 18.18
N PHE A 170 12.67 15.33 17.74
CA PHE A 170 13.53 14.39 18.43
C PHE A 170 14.67 15.19 19.05
N GLU A 171 14.38 15.93 20.10
CA GLU A 171 15.42 16.24 21.08
C GLU A 171 15.68 14.92 21.82
N GLY A 172 16.92 14.40 21.65
CA GLY A 172 17.40 13.13 22.19
C GLY A 172 17.57 13.11 23.71
#